data_bcf8e742521f29e0809e379326199589
#
_entry.id   bcf8e742521f29e0809e379326199589
#
_cell.length_a   1.000
_cell.length_b   1.000
_cell.length_c   1.000
_cell.angle_alpha   90.00
_cell.angle_beta   90.00
_cell.angle_gamma   90.00
#
_symmetry.space_group_name_H-M   'P 1'
#
loop_
_entity.id
_entity.type
_entity.pdbx_description
1 polymer ?
#
loop_
_entity_poly.entity_id
_entity_poly.type
_entity_poly.pdbx_seq_one_letter_code
_entity_poly.pdbx_strand_id
1 'polypeptide(L)'
;MANRSNPERAIATFFAALNTHDADAAAALVAPNVQMTLGSRLFVGRDAIRELAVQKDPQLATESVPVAFKGDSNHMDVEARRVQRWRHSGEIAADEDVQAVFSLDAGGLITHLQLSSR
;
A
#
# COMPACT_ATOMS: atom_id res chain seq x y z
N MET A 1 -0.57 -26.48 -7.15
CA MET A 1 -1.10 -25.90 -7.02
C MET A 1 -0.88 -24.65 -6.94
N ALA A 2 -1.08 -24.05 -7.54
CA ALA A 2 -0.70 -22.80 -7.49
C ALA A 2 -1.35 -22.10 -6.44
N ASN A 3 -0.63 -21.51 -5.68
CA ASN A 3 -1.16 -20.82 -4.66
C ASN A 3 -1.17 -19.41 -5.00
N ARG A 4 -2.04 -19.03 -5.83
CA ARG A 4 -2.06 -17.68 -6.23
C ARG A 4 -2.65 -16.77 -5.21
N SER A 5 -3.24 -17.32 -4.16
CA SER A 5 -3.87 -16.47 -3.17
C SER A 5 -3.04 -16.37 -1.94
N ASN A 6 -1.92 -15.70 -2.01
CA ASN A 6 -1.17 -15.37 -0.83
C ASN A 6 -1.38 -13.88 -0.56
N PRO A 7 -2.39 -13.51 0.26
CA PRO A 7 -2.70 -12.10 0.47
C PRO A 7 -1.58 -11.34 1.16
N GLU A 8 -0.85 -11.97 2.06
CA GLU A 8 0.25 -11.29 2.73
C GLU A 8 1.33 -10.90 1.74
N ARG A 9 1.65 -11.81 0.82
CA ARG A 9 2.66 -11.56 -0.18
C ARG A 9 2.22 -10.46 -1.16
N ALA A 10 0.97 -10.49 -1.59
CA ALA A 10 0.43 -9.49 -2.49
C ALA A 10 0.48 -8.11 -1.84
N ILE A 11 0.10 -8.02 -0.57
CA ILE A 11 0.08 -6.77 0.16
C ILE A 11 1.51 -6.26 0.38
N ALA A 12 2.44 -7.14 0.75
CA ALA A 12 3.83 -6.75 0.94
C ALA A 12 4.44 -6.24 -0.37
N THR A 13 4.11 -6.90 -1.49
CA THR A 13 4.60 -6.49 -2.80
C THR A 13 4.01 -5.13 -3.19
N PHE A 14 2.74 -4.88 -2.84
CA PHE A 14 2.11 -3.61 -3.11
C PHE A 14 2.80 -2.47 -2.34
N PHE A 15 3.08 -2.67 -1.05
CA PHE A 15 3.83 -1.67 -0.28
C PHE A 15 5.22 -1.42 -0.91
N ALA A 16 5.89 -2.49 -1.32
CA ALA A 16 7.21 -2.35 -1.95
C ALA A 16 7.13 -1.56 -3.24
N ALA A 17 6.10 -1.79 -4.04
CA ALA A 17 5.91 -1.05 -5.30
C ALA A 17 5.68 0.44 -5.03
N LEU A 18 4.90 0.78 -4.00
CA LEU A 18 4.72 2.18 -3.65
C LEU A 18 6.00 2.80 -3.14
N ASN A 19 6.77 2.06 -2.34
CA ASN A 19 8.03 2.56 -1.80
C ASN A 19 9.07 2.85 -2.89
N THR A 20 9.06 2.06 -3.96
CA THR A 20 10.01 2.22 -5.06
C THR A 20 9.42 3.05 -6.21
N HIS A 21 8.21 3.56 -6.05
CA HIS A 21 7.52 4.36 -7.07
C HIS A 21 7.33 3.62 -8.39
N ASP A 22 7.05 2.31 -8.28
CA ASP A 22 6.85 1.46 -9.45
C ASP A 22 5.37 1.41 -9.78
N ALA A 23 4.94 2.30 -10.66
CA ALA A 23 3.52 2.47 -11.00
C ALA A 23 2.91 1.21 -11.61
N ASP A 24 3.63 0.55 -12.51
CA ASP A 24 3.10 -0.62 -13.18
C ASP A 24 2.99 -1.81 -12.23
N ALA A 25 3.96 -2.00 -11.36
CA ALA A 25 3.90 -3.07 -10.36
C ALA A 25 2.73 -2.85 -9.39
N ALA A 26 2.53 -1.61 -8.96
CA ALA A 26 1.40 -1.31 -8.06
C ALA A 26 0.07 -1.56 -8.76
N ALA A 27 -0.07 -1.10 -9.99
CA ALA A 27 -1.31 -1.25 -10.75
C ALA A 27 -1.63 -2.72 -11.04
N ALA A 28 -0.61 -3.55 -11.22
CA ALA A 28 -0.81 -4.97 -11.52
C ALA A 28 -1.39 -5.75 -10.34
N LEU A 29 -1.29 -5.22 -9.13
CA LEU A 29 -1.74 -5.89 -7.93
C LEU A 29 -3.17 -5.52 -7.52
N VAL A 30 -3.78 -4.56 -8.21
CA VAL A 30 -5.11 -4.07 -7.85
C VAL A 30 -6.13 -4.38 -8.94
N ALA A 31 -7.39 -4.50 -8.52
CA ALA A 31 -8.49 -4.73 -9.47
C ALA A 31 -8.74 -3.46 -10.29
N PRO A 32 -9.32 -3.60 -11.49
CA PRO A 32 -9.59 -2.42 -12.33
C PRO A 32 -10.45 -1.34 -11.67
N ASN A 33 -11.31 -1.76 -10.74
CA ASN A 33 -12.20 -0.83 -10.04
C ASN A 33 -11.80 -0.63 -8.59
N VAL A 34 -10.52 -0.77 -8.29
CA VAL A 34 -10.01 -0.64 -6.93
C VAL A 34 -10.39 0.70 -6.31
N GLN A 35 -10.64 0.69 -5.01
CA GLN A 35 -10.89 1.90 -4.24
C GLN A 35 -9.89 1.95 -3.10
N MET A 36 -9.16 3.05 -3.00
CA MET A 36 -8.15 3.23 -1.99
C MET A 36 -8.41 4.53 -1.25
N THR A 37 -8.52 4.44 0.06
CA THR A 37 -8.75 5.61 0.92
C THR A 37 -7.52 5.85 1.76
N LEU A 38 -6.97 7.05 1.68
CA LEU A 38 -5.83 7.49 2.47
C LEU A 38 -6.29 8.70 3.28
N GLY A 39 -6.63 8.46 4.56
CA GLY A 39 -7.24 9.50 5.36
C GLY A 39 -8.57 9.93 4.76
N SER A 40 -8.66 11.17 4.32
CA SER A 40 -9.88 11.70 3.71
C SER A 40 -9.85 11.66 2.17
N ARG A 41 -8.78 11.15 1.58
CA ARG A 41 -8.63 11.14 0.11
C ARG A 41 -9.02 9.78 -0.45
N LEU A 42 -9.78 9.79 -1.53
CA LEU A 42 -10.22 8.57 -2.21
C LEU A 42 -9.59 8.49 -3.61
N PHE A 43 -9.01 7.35 -3.91
CA PHE A 43 -8.43 7.04 -5.23
C PHE A 43 -9.22 5.89 -5.83
N VAL A 44 -9.67 6.03 -7.06
CA VAL A 44 -10.48 5.00 -7.72
C VAL A 44 -9.85 4.62 -9.05
N GLY A 45 -9.65 3.31 -9.24
CA GLY A 45 -9.16 2.77 -10.50
C GLY A 45 -7.65 2.67 -10.56
N ARG A 46 -7.18 1.88 -11.53
CA ARG A 46 -5.73 1.62 -11.68
C ARG A 46 -4.93 2.87 -12.02
N ASP A 47 -5.50 3.77 -12.81
CA ASP A 47 -4.77 4.98 -13.18
C ASP A 47 -4.52 5.87 -11.97
N ALA A 48 -5.48 5.93 -11.05
CA ALA A 48 -5.28 6.68 -9.81
C ALA A 48 -4.17 6.05 -8.97
N ILE A 49 -4.07 4.72 -8.96
CA ILE A 49 -3.01 4.03 -8.23
C ILE A 49 -1.65 4.30 -8.89
N ARG A 50 -1.59 4.31 -10.22
CA ARG A 50 -0.35 4.66 -10.91
C ARG A 50 0.12 6.06 -10.57
N GLU A 51 -0.81 7.01 -10.54
CA GLU A 51 -0.47 8.38 -10.19
C GLU A 51 0.04 8.48 -8.76
N LEU A 52 -0.61 7.77 -7.85
CA LEU A 52 -0.18 7.75 -6.47
C LEU A 52 1.23 7.17 -6.34
N ALA A 53 1.52 6.10 -7.06
CA ALA A 53 2.81 5.42 -6.95
C ALA A 53 3.98 6.31 -7.39
N VAL A 54 3.77 7.17 -8.40
CA VAL A 54 4.85 8.01 -8.90
C VAL A 54 4.97 9.34 -8.16
N GLN A 55 4.05 9.66 -7.26
CA GLN A 55 4.14 10.90 -6.50
C GLN A 55 5.32 10.86 -5.56
N LYS A 56 6.08 11.94 -5.55
CA LYS A 56 7.21 12.10 -4.65
C LYS A 56 7.15 13.46 -4.01
N ASP A 57 7.29 13.47 -2.70
CA ASP A 57 7.46 14.73 -1.99
C ASP A 57 8.90 15.19 -2.22
N PRO A 58 9.12 16.44 -2.62
CA PRO A 58 10.48 16.90 -2.89
C PRO A 58 11.36 16.97 -1.64
N GLN A 59 10.77 17.02 -0.46
CA GLN A 59 11.52 17.14 0.78
C GLN A 59 11.58 15.87 1.61
N LEU A 60 10.56 15.02 1.51
CA LEU A 60 10.45 13.83 2.34
C LEU A 60 10.42 12.57 1.50
N ALA A 61 11.17 11.58 1.95
CA ALA A 61 11.08 10.23 1.40
C ALA A 61 10.25 9.40 2.38
N THR A 62 9.22 8.76 1.88
CA THR A 62 8.32 7.96 2.71
C THR A 62 8.47 6.49 2.38
N GLU A 63 8.57 5.67 3.41
CA GLU A 63 8.62 4.22 3.25
C GLU A 63 7.64 3.60 4.22
N SER A 64 6.79 2.70 3.72
CA SER A 64 5.84 1.97 4.54
C SER A 64 6.15 0.49 4.46
N VAL A 65 6.23 -0.18 5.60
CA VAL A 65 6.58 -1.59 5.65
C VAL A 65 5.54 -2.31 6.51
N PRO A 66 4.93 -3.40 5.99
CA PRO A 66 4.00 -4.17 6.81
C PRO A 66 4.75 -4.88 7.93
N VAL A 67 4.16 -4.88 9.11
CA VAL A 67 4.75 -5.45 10.30
C VAL A 67 3.98 -6.68 10.77
N ALA A 68 2.66 -6.67 10.64
CA ALA A 68 1.84 -7.78 11.07
C ALA A 68 0.60 -7.87 10.20
N PHE A 69 0.15 -9.10 9.96
CA PHE A 69 -1.02 -9.39 9.15
C PHE A 69 -2.00 -10.20 9.96
N LYS A 70 -3.29 -9.90 9.80
CA LYS A 70 -4.34 -10.65 10.48
C LYS A 70 -5.57 -10.70 9.58
N GLY A 71 -6.04 -11.89 9.28
CA GLY A 71 -7.21 -12.04 8.44
C GLY A 71 -7.16 -13.29 7.58
N ASP A 72 -7.80 -13.23 6.42
CA ASP A 72 -7.89 -14.37 5.52
C ASP A 72 -7.62 -13.94 4.07
N SER A 73 -7.94 -14.82 3.12
CA SER A 73 -7.59 -14.55 1.72
C SER A 73 -8.39 -13.42 1.07
N ASN A 74 -9.49 -12.98 1.69
CA ASN A 74 -10.36 -11.96 1.15
C ASN A 74 -10.31 -10.65 1.92
N HIS A 75 -9.89 -10.71 3.18
CA HIS A 75 -9.89 -9.54 4.04
C HIS A 75 -8.70 -9.60 4.97
N MET A 76 -7.88 -8.58 4.98
CA MET A 76 -6.65 -8.58 5.76
C MET A 76 -6.47 -7.26 6.47
N ASP A 77 -6.32 -7.34 7.80
CA ASP A 77 -5.91 -6.19 8.60
C ASP A 77 -4.40 -6.22 8.69
N VAL A 78 -3.77 -5.09 8.39
CA VAL A 78 -2.33 -4.99 8.33
C VAL A 78 -1.86 -3.86 9.23
N GLU A 79 -0.93 -4.19 10.11
CA GLU A 79 -0.22 -3.15 10.84
C GLU A 79 1.04 -2.85 10.06
N ALA A 80 1.29 -1.58 9.80
CA ALA A 80 2.46 -1.15 9.05
C ALA A 80 3.14 -0.03 9.79
N ARG A 81 4.39 0.16 9.47
CA ARG A 81 5.18 1.25 10.01
C ARG A 81 5.54 2.17 8.87
N ARG A 82 5.27 3.44 9.04
CA ARG A 82 5.58 4.45 8.04
C ARG A 82 6.66 5.37 8.58
N VAL A 83 7.77 5.43 7.84
CA VAL A 83 8.91 6.27 8.21
C VAL A 83 9.08 7.31 7.12
N GLN A 84 9.18 8.57 7.53
CA GLN A 84 9.48 9.67 6.63
C GLN A 84 10.82 10.25 7.01
N ARG A 85 11.67 10.47 6.01
CA ARG A 85 13.00 11.02 6.21
C ARG A 85 13.19 12.26 5.36
N TRP A 86 13.92 13.21 5.91
CA TRP A 86 14.31 14.37 5.13
C TRP A 86 15.31 13.93 4.07
N ARG A 87 15.03 14.27 2.80
CA ARG A 87 15.91 13.84 1.71
C ARG A 87 17.30 14.43 1.81
N HIS A 88 17.41 15.66 2.30
CA HIS A 88 18.69 16.34 2.35
C HIS A 88 19.63 15.80 3.42
N SER A 89 19.11 15.17 4.45
CA SER A 89 19.95 14.71 5.57
C SER A 89 19.81 13.23 5.89
N GLY A 90 18.72 12.59 5.46
CA GLY A 90 18.42 11.22 5.83
C GLY A 90 17.87 11.07 7.23
N GLU A 91 17.71 12.16 7.96
CA GLU A 91 17.19 12.08 9.32
C GLU A 91 15.70 11.81 9.33
N ILE A 92 15.25 11.12 10.37
CA ILE A 92 13.83 10.77 10.50
C ILE A 92 13.03 12.02 10.84
N ALA A 93 12.05 12.33 9.99
CA ALA A 93 11.11 13.42 10.23
C ALA A 93 9.86 12.91 10.94
N ALA A 94 9.43 11.68 10.64
CA ALA A 94 8.27 11.08 11.27
C ALA A 94 8.43 9.56 11.25
N ASP A 95 7.93 8.91 12.29
CA ASP A 95 7.98 7.46 12.41
C ASP A 95 6.71 7.07 13.16
N GLU A 96 5.76 6.46 12.46
CA GLU A 96 4.47 6.21 13.05
C GLU A 96 3.92 4.86 12.64
N ASP A 97 3.06 4.32 13.49
CA ASP A 97 2.31 3.12 13.18
C ASP A 97 1.06 3.51 12.42
N VAL A 98 0.79 2.78 11.34
CA VAL A 98 -0.42 2.97 10.57
C VAL A 98 -1.14 1.65 10.46
N GLN A 99 -2.44 1.72 10.23
CA GLN A 99 -3.25 0.53 10.05
C GLN A 99 -3.87 0.56 8.67
N ALA A 100 -3.80 -0.58 7.99
CA ALA A 100 -4.37 -0.72 6.65
C ALA A 100 -5.32 -1.89 6.66
N VAL A 101 -6.45 -1.72 5.97
CA VAL A 101 -7.43 -2.78 5.80
C VAL A 101 -7.53 -3.05 4.31
N PHE A 102 -7.28 -4.29 3.92
CA PHE A 102 -7.29 -4.70 2.52
C PHE A 102 -8.41 -5.67 2.27
N SER A 103 -9.11 -5.50 1.15
CA SER A 103 -10.02 -6.51 0.63
C SER A 103 -9.48 -7.00 -0.70
N LEU A 104 -9.55 -8.29 -0.92
CA LEU A 104 -9.04 -8.91 -2.15
C LEU A 104 -10.13 -9.74 -2.79
N ASP A 105 -10.11 -9.84 -4.12
CA ASP A 105 -11.08 -10.67 -4.82
C ASP A 105 -10.60 -12.11 -4.92
N ALA A 106 -11.39 -12.95 -5.57
CA ALA A 106 -11.10 -14.37 -5.69
C ALA A 106 -9.80 -14.64 -6.46
N GLY A 107 -9.41 -13.71 -7.32
CA GLY A 107 -8.16 -13.81 -8.06
C GLY A 107 -6.95 -13.30 -7.32
N GLY A 108 -7.15 -12.76 -6.12
CA GLY A 108 -6.05 -12.23 -5.31
C GLY A 108 -5.71 -10.78 -5.59
N LEU A 109 -6.53 -10.07 -6.36
CA LEU A 109 -6.29 -8.65 -6.62
C LEU A 109 -6.91 -7.80 -5.52
N ILE A 110 -6.24 -6.73 -5.17
CA ILE A 110 -6.72 -5.81 -4.15
C ILE A 110 -7.87 -4.99 -4.71
N THR A 111 -9.04 -5.06 -4.05
CA THR A 111 -10.23 -4.34 -4.48
C THR A 111 -10.48 -3.09 -3.63
N HIS A 112 -10.10 -3.14 -2.37
CA HIS A 112 -10.27 -2.02 -1.46
C HIS A 112 -9.07 -1.94 -0.54
N LEU A 113 -8.66 -0.72 -0.26
CA LEU A 113 -7.60 -0.45 0.71
C LEU A 113 -7.98 0.80 1.48
N GLN A 114 -7.94 0.71 2.80
CA GLN A 114 -8.15 1.87 3.64
C GLN A 114 -6.95 1.97 4.57
N LEU A 115 -6.28 3.11 4.53
CA LEU A 115 -5.09 3.36 5.34
C LEU A 115 -5.39 4.52 6.30
N SER A 116 -5.10 4.30 7.56
CA SER A 116 -5.32 5.33 8.58
C SER A 116 -4.20 5.33 9.59
N SER A 117 -3.95 6.47 10.20
CA SER A 117 -3.00 6.57 11.29
C SER A 117 -3.60 5.98 12.55
N ARG A 118 -2.78 5.42 13.39
CA ARG A 118 -3.21 4.84 14.64
C ARG A 118 -3.10 5.83 15.77
#